data_0f1526ee33518c03084101f3173b4903
#
_entry.id   0f1526ee33518c03084101f3173b4903
#
_cell.length_a   1.000
_cell.length_b   1.000
_cell.length_c   1.000
_cell.angle_alpha   90.00
_cell.angle_beta   90.00
_cell.angle_gamma   90.00
#
_symmetry.space_group_name_H-M   'P 1'
#
loop_
_entity.id
_entity.type
_entity.pdbx_description
1 polymer ?
#
loop_
_entity_poly.entity_id
_entity_poly.type
_entity_poly.pdbx_seq_one_letter_code
_entity_poly.pdbx_strand_id
1 'polypeptide(L)'
;MKNLLFWICAGVIIITVMSLLQSPSLTKREVNFSQFMSDVEANRVEEVTITGSQIKGKYRDTGETFKSVTPTQYDDLVKILREHQVAITVRDVNRNSWFSYLFTWFPIILLIFFWVFFMRQMQAGGNKALSFGKSRAKLFSGTQKKATFKDVAGVEEAKEELKEIIDFLKDPQRFQKLGGRIPKGVLLVGAPGTGKTLLARAVAGEADVPFFSISGSDFVEMFVGVGASRVRDLFDQGKKHAPCLIFIDEIDAVGRQRGAGLGGGHDEREQTLNQLLVEMDGFDSNEGIILIAATNRPDILDSALLRPGRFDRRIVVNMPDVKGREEILRVHVRKIPLDQDVELKVLARSTPGFCGADLANLVNEAALLAARYDQASVTMKDMESAKDKVLMGVERKSMIISEEEKRSTAYHEAGHALVAQLIPQADPIHKVTIIPRGLALGLTQQLPLDDRYTYSKDYLEAQLSVLLSGRVAEILLLDQTTTGAANDFEKATEIARKMVCQWGMSGLGPVSFGERDDLIFLGRDLAMNKNFSERTSELIDEEVKKIITKCFDRSKELLEHNRDKLVEIAKALLEKEVLDSDEIEKISGVKKASRAEEEPESKKSTPPAVPVEGKKEEAGETPAAKPPGKPDLVKA
;
A
#
# COMPACT_ATOMS: atom_id res chain seq x y z
N MET A 1 -20.65 -23.75 16.89
CA MET A 1 -22.07 -24.13 16.94
C MET A 1 -22.37 -25.49 16.31
N LYS A 2 -21.84 -25.87 15.15
CA LYS A 2 -22.13 -27.21 14.51
C LYS A 2 -21.74 -28.41 15.37
N ASN A 3 -20.66 -28.34 16.14
CA ASN A 3 -20.20 -29.45 16.99
C ASN A 3 -21.04 -29.63 18.27
N LEU A 4 -21.61 -28.54 18.80
CA LEU A 4 -22.48 -28.59 19.97
C LEU A 4 -23.80 -29.31 19.63
N LEU A 5 -24.37 -29.00 18.46
CA LEU A 5 -25.60 -29.62 17.96
C LEU A 5 -25.41 -31.16 17.77
N PHE A 6 -24.26 -31.55 17.22
CA PHE A 6 -23.90 -32.97 17.04
C PHE A 6 -23.88 -33.73 18.38
N TRP A 7 -23.30 -33.16 19.43
CA TRP A 7 -23.21 -33.80 20.76
C TRP A 7 -24.54 -33.81 21.48
N ILE A 8 -25.39 -32.82 21.31
CA ILE A 8 -26.77 -32.83 21.83
C ILE A 8 -27.58 -33.94 21.15
N CYS A 9 -27.49 -34.07 19.84
CA CYS A 9 -28.15 -35.14 19.09
C CYS A 9 -27.64 -36.53 19.51
N ALA A 10 -26.32 -36.70 19.70
CA ALA A 10 -25.75 -37.96 20.18
C ALA A 10 -26.23 -38.30 21.59
N GLY A 11 -26.31 -37.33 22.52
CA GLY A 11 -26.87 -37.51 23.86
C GLY A 11 -28.33 -37.91 23.84
N VAL A 12 -29.16 -37.29 23.02
CA VAL A 12 -30.58 -37.65 22.86
C VAL A 12 -30.73 -39.06 22.29
N ILE A 13 -29.92 -39.44 21.31
CA ILE A 13 -29.93 -40.81 20.74
C ILE A 13 -29.56 -41.84 21.80
N ILE A 14 -28.53 -41.58 22.60
CA ILE A 14 -28.11 -42.49 23.69
C ILE A 14 -29.23 -42.67 24.74
N ILE A 15 -29.88 -41.55 25.15
CA ILE A 15 -31.00 -41.59 26.12
C ILE A 15 -32.19 -42.36 25.52
N THR A 16 -32.48 -42.13 24.23
CA THR A 16 -33.58 -42.83 23.54
C THR A 16 -33.28 -44.32 23.40
N VAL A 17 -32.05 -44.71 23.07
CA VAL A 17 -31.64 -46.14 23.02
C VAL A 17 -31.68 -46.78 24.40
N MET A 18 -31.24 -46.09 25.46
CA MET A 18 -31.38 -46.59 26.84
C MET A 18 -32.84 -46.76 27.27
N SER A 19 -33.72 -45.85 26.88
CA SER A 19 -35.16 -45.93 27.15
C SER A 19 -35.83 -47.12 26.41
N LEU A 20 -35.38 -47.43 25.19
CA LEU A 20 -35.86 -48.55 24.40
C LEU A 20 -35.35 -49.90 24.87
N LEU A 21 -34.19 -49.96 25.54
CA LEU A 21 -33.59 -51.16 26.13
C LEU A 21 -34.18 -51.54 27.49
N GLN A 22 -34.98 -50.69 28.15
CA GLN A 22 -35.76 -50.97 29.30
C GLN A 22 -37.02 -51.72 28.86
N SER A 23 -36.93 -53.08 28.77
CA SER A 23 -38.07 -53.94 28.49
C SER A 23 -39.16 -53.74 29.53
N PRO A 24 -40.45 -53.62 29.16
CA PRO A 24 -41.54 -53.55 30.13
C PRO A 24 -41.62 -54.87 30.89
N SER A 25 -41.36 -54.83 32.17
CA SER A 25 -41.63 -55.95 33.03
C SER A 25 -43.12 -56.22 33.04
N LEU A 26 -43.56 -57.37 32.46
CA LEU A 26 -44.90 -57.91 32.59
C LEU A 26 -45.32 -57.79 34.03
N THR A 27 -46.48 -57.23 34.30
CA THR A 27 -47.08 -57.00 35.63
C THR A 27 -47.15 -58.30 36.42
N LYS A 28 -46.17 -58.56 37.27
CA LYS A 28 -46.18 -59.73 38.19
C LYS A 28 -46.98 -59.29 39.40
N ARG A 29 -48.04 -60.08 39.73
CA ARG A 29 -48.88 -59.81 40.88
C ARG A 29 -48.04 -60.00 42.17
N GLU A 30 -47.90 -58.89 42.92
CA GLU A 30 -47.22 -58.95 44.22
C GLU A 30 -48.21 -59.54 45.26
N VAL A 31 -47.80 -60.57 45.96
CA VAL A 31 -48.58 -61.32 46.97
C VAL A 31 -47.85 -61.22 48.31
N ASN A 32 -48.57 -60.83 49.35
CA ASN A 32 -48.01 -60.76 50.68
C ASN A 32 -47.61 -62.15 51.16
N PHE A 33 -46.56 -62.29 52.02
CA PHE A 33 -46.01 -63.52 52.46
C PHE A 33 -47.06 -64.39 53.15
N SER A 34 -47.96 -63.84 53.99
CA SER A 34 -49.05 -64.57 54.66
C SER A 34 -50.04 -65.21 53.68
N GLN A 35 -50.35 -64.44 52.58
CA GLN A 35 -51.24 -65.00 51.55
C GLN A 35 -50.54 -66.04 50.68
N PHE A 36 -49.24 -65.87 50.42
CA PHE A 36 -48.43 -66.93 49.80
C PHE A 36 -48.44 -68.24 50.61
N MET A 37 -48.27 -68.15 51.92
CA MET A 37 -48.31 -69.32 52.81
C MET A 37 -49.68 -70.02 52.80
N SER A 38 -50.77 -69.22 52.86
CA SER A 38 -52.14 -69.75 52.75
C SER A 38 -52.41 -70.44 51.39
N ASP A 39 -51.84 -69.87 50.27
CA ASP A 39 -51.96 -70.49 48.95
C ASP A 39 -51.11 -71.74 48.79
N VAL A 40 -49.98 -71.89 49.53
CA VAL A 40 -49.19 -73.11 49.62
C VAL A 40 -49.94 -74.16 50.38
N GLU A 41 -50.53 -73.87 51.56
CA GLU A 41 -51.34 -74.75 52.36
C GLU A 41 -52.59 -75.26 51.60
N ALA A 42 -53.17 -74.41 50.76
CA ALA A 42 -54.28 -74.74 49.86
C ALA A 42 -53.88 -75.55 48.62
N ASN A 43 -52.58 -75.93 48.46
CA ASN A 43 -52.00 -76.65 47.31
C ASN A 43 -52.18 -76.00 45.99
N ARG A 44 -52.25 -74.63 45.94
CA ARG A 44 -52.44 -73.83 44.72
C ARG A 44 -51.13 -73.43 44.00
N VAL A 45 -49.97 -73.63 44.68
CA VAL A 45 -48.66 -73.27 44.15
C VAL A 45 -48.00 -74.46 43.49
N GLU A 46 -47.55 -74.31 42.22
CA GLU A 46 -46.90 -75.36 41.42
C GLU A 46 -45.39 -75.40 41.65
N GLU A 47 -44.74 -74.26 41.48
CA GLU A 47 -43.30 -74.11 41.62
C GLU A 47 -42.93 -72.80 42.30
N VAL A 48 -41.77 -72.78 42.97
CA VAL A 48 -41.22 -71.60 43.65
C VAL A 48 -39.72 -71.50 43.38
N THR A 49 -39.29 -70.32 42.91
CA THR A 49 -37.88 -69.97 42.77
C THR A 49 -37.52 -69.00 43.88
N ILE A 50 -36.57 -69.33 44.73
CA ILE A 50 -36.06 -68.50 45.81
C ILE A 50 -34.75 -67.86 45.35
N THR A 51 -34.67 -66.49 45.39
CA THR A 51 -33.47 -65.74 45.06
C THR A 51 -33.19 -64.74 46.19
N GLY A 52 -32.30 -65.09 47.10
CA GLY A 52 -32.12 -64.36 48.36
C GLY A 52 -33.42 -64.31 49.19
N SER A 53 -33.95 -63.10 49.47
CA SER A 53 -35.21 -62.85 50.15
C SER A 53 -36.44 -62.79 49.23
N GLN A 54 -36.26 -62.90 47.92
CA GLN A 54 -37.37 -62.89 46.96
C GLN A 54 -37.81 -64.24 46.54
N ILE A 55 -39.14 -64.49 46.64
CA ILE A 55 -39.81 -65.65 46.17
C ILE A 55 -40.59 -65.33 44.90
N LYS A 56 -40.36 -66.06 43.84
CA LYS A 56 -41.15 -66.00 42.61
C LYS A 56 -41.79 -67.35 42.45
N GLY A 57 -43.11 -67.41 42.40
CA GLY A 57 -43.83 -68.67 42.23
C GLY A 57 -44.81 -68.59 41.07
N LYS A 58 -45.36 -69.79 40.73
CA LYS A 58 -46.39 -69.99 39.72
C LYS A 58 -47.56 -70.79 40.34
N TYR A 59 -48.76 -70.32 40.09
CA TYR A 59 -49.98 -71.01 40.52
C TYR A 59 -50.29 -72.17 39.60
N ARG A 60 -50.81 -73.31 40.21
CA ARG A 60 -51.15 -74.55 39.51
C ARG A 60 -52.40 -74.38 38.64
N ASP A 61 -53.40 -73.64 39.15
CA ASP A 61 -54.70 -73.47 38.48
C ASP A 61 -54.75 -72.49 37.35
N THR A 62 -54.03 -71.31 37.50
CA THR A 62 -54.12 -70.20 36.59
C THR A 62 -52.85 -70.02 35.73
N GLY A 63 -51.76 -70.69 36.11
CA GLY A 63 -50.44 -70.48 35.44
C GLY A 63 -49.83 -69.09 35.63
N GLU A 64 -50.46 -68.20 36.42
CA GLU A 64 -49.97 -66.82 36.67
C GLU A 64 -48.73 -66.84 37.56
N THR A 65 -47.80 -65.97 37.30
CA THR A 65 -46.58 -65.80 38.10
C THR A 65 -46.78 -64.72 39.15
N PHE A 66 -46.42 -65.02 40.39
CA PHE A 66 -46.44 -64.04 41.48
C PHE A 66 -45.04 -63.84 42.06
N LYS A 67 -44.91 -62.72 42.81
CA LYS A 67 -43.69 -62.32 43.52
C LYS A 67 -44.05 -62.06 44.98
N SER A 68 -43.29 -62.68 45.90
CA SER A 68 -43.42 -62.43 47.34
C SER A 68 -42.05 -62.25 47.98
N VAL A 69 -41.97 -61.69 49.17
CA VAL A 69 -40.74 -61.55 49.94
C VAL A 69 -40.83 -62.31 51.22
N THR A 70 -39.84 -63.18 51.46
CA THR A 70 -39.74 -63.94 52.71
C THR A 70 -39.03 -63.10 53.77
N PRO A 71 -39.45 -63.23 55.07
CA PRO A 71 -38.65 -62.75 56.19
C PRO A 71 -37.29 -63.43 56.21
N THR A 72 -36.25 -62.76 56.64
CA THR A 72 -34.85 -63.19 56.56
C THR A 72 -34.49 -64.42 57.43
N GLN A 73 -35.37 -64.84 58.30
CA GLN A 73 -35.15 -65.99 59.21
C GLN A 73 -36.43 -66.85 59.33
N TYR A 74 -36.85 -67.48 58.27
CA TYR A 74 -37.98 -68.42 58.31
C TYR A 74 -37.50 -69.81 57.87
N ASP A 75 -36.86 -70.53 58.82
CA ASP A 75 -36.17 -71.79 58.57
C ASP A 75 -37.13 -72.97 58.18
N ASP A 76 -38.41 -72.87 58.50
CA ASP A 76 -39.39 -73.87 58.17
C ASP A 76 -40.02 -73.74 56.77
N LEU A 77 -39.74 -72.68 56.04
CA LEU A 77 -40.33 -72.45 54.70
C LEU A 77 -40.08 -73.64 53.75
N VAL A 78 -38.88 -74.13 53.72
CA VAL A 78 -38.48 -75.20 52.79
C VAL A 78 -39.15 -76.51 53.18
N LYS A 79 -39.42 -76.76 54.49
CA LYS A 79 -40.14 -77.99 55.00
C LYS A 79 -41.61 -77.93 54.57
N ILE A 80 -42.28 -76.78 54.77
CA ILE A 80 -43.70 -76.60 54.44
C ILE A 80 -43.90 -76.74 52.93
N LEU A 81 -43.03 -76.11 52.12
CA LEU A 81 -43.08 -76.19 50.64
C LEU A 81 -42.89 -77.66 50.18
N ARG A 82 -42.06 -78.44 50.86
CA ARG A 82 -41.82 -79.85 50.52
C ARG A 82 -43.00 -80.77 50.96
N GLU A 83 -43.62 -80.50 52.10
CA GLU A 83 -44.80 -81.19 52.54
C GLU A 83 -45.99 -81.07 51.59
N HIS A 84 -46.13 -79.85 50.94
CA HIS A 84 -47.17 -79.57 49.97
C HIS A 84 -46.75 -79.83 48.51
N GLN A 85 -45.62 -80.59 48.29
CA GLN A 85 -45.13 -81.02 46.97
C GLN A 85 -44.92 -79.88 45.97
N VAL A 86 -44.46 -78.70 46.47
CA VAL A 86 -44.10 -77.53 45.59
C VAL A 86 -42.68 -77.73 45.07
N ALA A 87 -42.48 -77.61 43.78
CA ALA A 87 -41.15 -77.65 43.18
C ALA A 87 -40.31 -76.42 43.59
N ILE A 88 -39.16 -76.68 44.28
CA ILE A 88 -38.32 -75.61 44.80
C ILE A 88 -37.05 -75.44 43.94
N THR A 89 -36.80 -74.26 43.38
CA THR A 89 -35.56 -73.90 42.70
C THR A 89 -34.88 -72.76 43.48
N VAL A 90 -33.63 -72.94 43.86
CA VAL A 90 -32.85 -71.85 44.50
C VAL A 90 -31.85 -71.31 43.50
N ARG A 91 -31.83 -69.98 43.34
CA ARG A 91 -30.85 -69.33 42.51
C ARG A 91 -29.99 -68.43 43.37
N ASP A 92 -28.67 -68.43 43.09
CA ASP A 92 -27.74 -67.58 43.77
C ASP A 92 -27.86 -66.12 43.28
N VAL A 93 -27.79 -65.18 44.20
CA VAL A 93 -27.88 -63.75 43.93
C VAL A 93 -26.62 -63.23 43.24
N ASN A 94 -25.53 -63.95 43.30
CA ASN A 94 -24.19 -63.46 42.96
C ASN A 94 -23.74 -63.86 41.55
N ARG A 95 -24.51 -63.53 40.53
CA ARG A 95 -23.99 -63.54 39.17
C ARG A 95 -23.40 -62.14 38.88
N ASN A 96 -22.09 -61.90 39.25
CA ASN A 96 -21.32 -60.74 38.88
C ASN A 96 -21.34 -60.56 37.35
N SER A 97 -22.24 -59.72 36.86
CA SER A 97 -22.22 -59.30 35.48
C SER A 97 -21.06 -58.27 35.33
N TRP A 98 -19.99 -58.63 34.61
CA TRP A 98 -18.88 -57.76 34.31
C TRP A 98 -19.37 -56.45 33.65
N PHE A 99 -20.53 -56.46 33.00
CA PHE A 99 -21.25 -55.29 32.50
C PHE A 99 -21.55 -54.23 33.57
N SER A 100 -21.80 -54.67 34.82
CA SER A 100 -22.06 -53.76 35.93
C SER A 100 -20.85 -52.84 36.24
N TYR A 101 -19.65 -53.43 36.18
CA TYR A 101 -18.40 -52.63 36.33
C TYR A 101 -18.18 -51.67 35.17
N LEU A 102 -18.49 -52.06 33.92
CA LEU A 102 -18.36 -51.24 32.75
C LEU A 102 -19.30 -50.03 32.83
N PHE A 103 -20.53 -50.23 33.30
CA PHE A 103 -21.49 -49.12 33.50
C PHE A 103 -21.06 -48.16 34.63
N THR A 104 -20.43 -48.66 35.67
CA THR A 104 -19.95 -47.83 36.79
C THR A 104 -18.75 -46.99 36.38
N TRP A 105 -17.84 -47.51 35.56
CA TRP A 105 -16.64 -46.79 35.13
C TRP A 105 -16.83 -45.93 33.87
N PHE A 106 -17.85 -46.19 33.06
CA PHE A 106 -18.13 -45.50 31.82
C PHE A 106 -18.24 -43.96 31.99
N PRO A 107 -18.95 -43.41 32.99
CA PRO A 107 -19.01 -41.98 33.20
C PRO A 107 -17.64 -41.35 33.53
N ILE A 108 -16.83 -42.08 34.29
CA ILE A 108 -15.48 -41.60 34.68
C ILE A 108 -14.56 -41.59 33.47
N ILE A 109 -14.58 -42.63 32.65
CA ILE A 109 -13.79 -42.71 31.41
C ILE A 109 -14.23 -41.60 30.43
N LEU A 110 -15.52 -41.36 30.33
CA LEU A 110 -16.09 -40.33 29.48
C LEU A 110 -15.68 -38.93 29.97
N LEU A 111 -15.65 -38.72 31.29
CA LEU A 111 -15.22 -37.45 31.89
C LEU A 111 -13.73 -37.20 31.66
N ILE A 112 -12.88 -38.23 31.79
CA ILE A 112 -11.45 -38.16 31.49
C ILE A 112 -11.23 -37.87 29.98
N PHE A 113 -11.98 -38.55 29.10
CA PHE A 113 -11.93 -38.33 27.67
C PHE A 113 -12.31 -36.88 27.34
N PHE A 114 -13.40 -36.36 27.94
CA PHE A 114 -13.82 -34.95 27.77
C PHE A 114 -12.77 -33.96 28.29
N TRP A 115 -12.15 -34.28 29.44
CA TRP A 115 -11.12 -33.45 30.02
C TRP A 115 -9.86 -33.38 29.13
N VAL A 116 -9.38 -34.53 28.63
CA VAL A 116 -8.26 -34.59 27.69
C VAL A 116 -8.59 -33.90 26.35
N PHE A 117 -9.80 -34.10 25.86
CA PHE A 117 -10.27 -33.42 24.63
C PHE A 117 -10.30 -31.89 24.81
N PHE A 118 -10.83 -31.42 25.95
CA PHE A 118 -10.89 -29.97 26.24
C PHE A 118 -9.50 -29.38 26.46
N MET A 119 -8.60 -30.09 27.12
CA MET A 119 -7.20 -29.70 27.27
C MET A 119 -6.50 -29.59 25.92
N ARG A 120 -6.69 -30.56 25.03
CA ARG A 120 -6.16 -30.47 23.64
C ARG A 120 -6.75 -29.32 22.85
N GLN A 121 -8.03 -29.04 23.00
CA GLN A 121 -8.71 -27.91 22.37
C GLN A 121 -8.18 -26.57 22.89
N MET A 122 -7.95 -26.43 24.19
CA MET A 122 -7.34 -25.24 24.78
C MET A 122 -5.89 -25.04 24.34
N GLN A 123 -5.09 -26.10 24.26
CA GLN A 123 -3.71 -26.01 23.74
C GLN A 123 -3.66 -25.62 22.27
N ALA A 124 -4.58 -26.08 21.43
CA ALA A 124 -4.70 -25.68 20.03
C ALA A 124 -5.14 -24.22 19.87
N GLY A 125 -5.94 -23.68 20.80
CA GLY A 125 -6.32 -22.27 20.86
C GLY A 125 -5.19 -21.36 21.37
N GLY A 126 -4.41 -21.80 22.35
CA GLY A 126 -3.27 -21.06 22.91
C GLY A 126 -2.16 -20.77 21.88
N ASN A 127 -1.87 -21.72 21.00
CA ASN A 127 -0.87 -21.53 19.93
C ASN A 127 -1.32 -20.50 18.87
N LYS A 128 -2.60 -20.29 18.64
CA LYS A 128 -3.11 -19.22 17.77
C LYS A 128 -2.99 -17.85 18.42
N ALA A 129 -3.23 -17.72 19.72
CA ALA A 129 -3.05 -16.47 20.45
C ALA A 129 -1.58 -16.02 20.49
N LEU A 130 -0.63 -16.93 20.61
CA LEU A 130 0.82 -16.64 20.54
C LEU A 130 1.32 -16.30 19.13
N SER A 131 0.56 -16.61 18.09
CA SER A 131 0.94 -16.27 16.70
C SER A 131 0.60 -14.83 16.28
N PHE A 132 -0.19 -14.09 17.04
CA PHE A 132 -0.52 -12.68 16.74
C PHE A 132 0.70 -11.75 16.82
N GLY A 133 1.69 -12.06 17.63
CA GLY A 133 2.91 -11.29 17.78
C GLY A 133 4.01 -11.57 16.75
N LYS A 134 3.82 -12.59 15.88
CA LYS A 134 4.82 -12.90 14.85
C LYS A 134 4.77 -11.89 13.70
N SER A 135 5.94 -11.47 13.24
CA SER A 135 6.08 -10.60 12.08
C SER A 135 5.45 -11.24 10.83
N ARG A 136 4.71 -10.43 10.08
CA ARG A 136 4.20 -10.79 8.74
C ARG A 136 5.22 -10.50 7.64
N ALA A 137 6.47 -10.25 7.99
CA ALA A 137 7.53 -9.95 7.04
C ALA A 137 7.64 -11.06 5.99
N LYS A 138 7.62 -10.65 4.73
CA LYS A 138 7.81 -11.57 3.59
C LYS A 138 9.30 -11.74 3.37
N LEU A 139 9.81 -12.95 3.61
CA LEU A 139 11.16 -13.32 3.22
C LEU A 139 11.18 -13.63 1.72
N PHE A 140 11.86 -12.81 0.96
CA PHE A 140 12.14 -13.08 -0.44
C PHE A 140 13.49 -13.82 -0.52
N SER A 141 13.44 -15.17 -0.49
CA SER A 141 14.61 -16.03 -0.64
C SER A 141 14.58 -16.80 -1.97
N GLY A 142 15.70 -16.82 -2.64
CA GLY A 142 16.21 -17.78 -3.63
C GLY A 142 15.41 -18.23 -4.85
N THR A 143 14.11 -18.35 -4.82
CA THR A 143 13.32 -18.95 -5.91
C THR A 143 12.63 -17.93 -6.84
N GLN A 144 12.53 -16.67 -6.45
CA GLN A 144 12.00 -15.61 -7.31
C GLN A 144 13.14 -14.91 -8.05
N LYS A 145 12.90 -14.53 -9.32
CA LYS A 145 13.85 -13.75 -10.13
C LYS A 145 14.25 -12.50 -9.34
N LYS A 146 15.53 -12.43 -8.93
CA LYS A 146 16.06 -11.30 -8.16
C LYS A 146 15.98 -10.04 -9.00
N ALA A 147 15.38 -8.98 -8.47
CA ALA A 147 15.45 -7.67 -9.08
C ALA A 147 16.90 -7.15 -8.94
N THR A 148 17.43 -6.55 -9.98
CA THR A 148 18.78 -5.96 -10.02
C THR A 148 18.71 -4.52 -10.47
N PHE A 149 19.81 -3.77 -10.42
CA PHE A 149 19.86 -2.40 -10.93
C PHE A 149 19.57 -2.28 -12.44
N LYS A 150 19.62 -3.38 -13.18
CA LYS A 150 19.19 -3.43 -14.60
C LYS A 150 17.66 -3.31 -14.77
N ASP A 151 16.91 -3.60 -13.73
CA ASP A 151 15.45 -3.51 -13.72
C ASP A 151 14.96 -2.16 -13.17
N VAL A 152 15.88 -1.33 -12.66
CA VAL A 152 15.62 0.03 -12.16
C VAL A 152 16.23 1.02 -13.15
N ALA A 153 15.49 2.04 -13.56
CA ALA A 153 15.95 3.06 -14.49
C ALA A 153 15.51 4.46 -14.02
N GLY A 154 16.19 5.51 -14.48
CA GLY A 154 15.81 6.91 -14.25
C GLY A 154 16.06 7.43 -12.84
N VAL A 155 16.95 6.80 -12.06
CA VAL A 155 17.30 7.19 -10.68
C VAL A 155 18.81 6.95 -10.43
N GLU A 156 19.67 7.42 -11.35
CA GLU A 156 21.09 7.08 -11.33
C GLU A 156 21.80 7.61 -10.07
N GLU A 157 21.47 8.81 -9.60
CA GLU A 157 22.04 9.40 -8.38
C GLU A 157 21.72 8.53 -7.16
N ALA A 158 20.46 8.10 -7.03
CA ALA A 158 20.05 7.22 -5.93
C ALA A 158 20.74 5.84 -6.02
N LYS A 159 20.97 5.30 -7.22
CA LYS A 159 21.74 4.07 -7.42
C LYS A 159 23.18 4.24 -6.99
N GLU A 160 23.80 5.38 -7.31
CA GLU A 160 25.20 5.65 -6.97
C GLU A 160 25.39 5.73 -5.46
N GLU A 161 24.51 6.44 -4.75
CA GLU A 161 24.55 6.48 -3.28
C GLU A 161 24.33 5.10 -2.64
N LEU A 162 23.52 4.25 -3.27
CA LEU A 162 23.24 2.90 -2.77
C LEU A 162 24.34 1.88 -3.12
N LYS A 163 25.24 2.16 -4.07
CA LYS A 163 26.39 1.28 -4.37
C LYS A 163 27.30 1.06 -3.18
N GLU A 164 27.54 2.10 -2.36
CA GLU A 164 28.33 1.96 -1.14
C GLU A 164 27.73 0.94 -0.17
N ILE A 165 26.40 0.91 -0.08
CA ILE A 165 25.66 -0.03 0.76
C ILE A 165 25.79 -1.47 0.22
N ILE A 166 25.70 -1.63 -1.10
CA ILE A 166 25.88 -2.92 -1.77
C ILE A 166 27.30 -3.45 -1.54
N ASP A 167 28.30 -2.59 -1.72
CA ASP A 167 29.69 -2.95 -1.54
C ASP A 167 29.98 -3.37 -0.10
N PHE A 168 29.36 -2.69 0.86
CA PHE A 168 29.44 -3.08 2.26
C PHE A 168 28.77 -4.44 2.53
N LEU A 169 27.56 -4.65 2.04
CA LEU A 169 26.86 -5.93 2.22
C LEU A 169 27.64 -7.11 1.61
N LYS A 170 28.38 -6.86 0.53
CA LYS A 170 29.25 -7.86 -0.13
C LYS A 170 30.55 -8.12 0.64
N ASP A 171 31.20 -7.08 1.14
CA ASP A 171 32.47 -7.18 1.87
C ASP A 171 32.53 -6.21 3.08
N PRO A 172 31.90 -6.57 4.19
CA PRO A 172 31.90 -5.74 5.41
C PRO A 172 33.31 -5.51 5.99
N GLN A 173 34.22 -6.49 5.85
CA GLN A 173 35.54 -6.46 6.46
C GLN A 173 36.44 -5.37 5.86
N ARG A 174 36.28 -5.05 4.60
CA ARG A 174 37.06 -4.01 3.91
C ARG A 174 36.83 -2.63 4.53
N PHE A 175 35.58 -2.31 4.87
CA PHE A 175 35.20 -1.02 5.44
C PHE A 175 35.63 -0.91 6.91
N GLN A 176 35.52 -2.00 7.68
CA GLN A 176 35.94 -2.07 9.08
C GLN A 176 37.44 -1.83 9.27
N LYS A 177 38.29 -2.37 8.36
CA LYS A 177 39.76 -2.18 8.42
C LYS A 177 40.19 -0.73 8.31
N LEU A 178 39.40 0.11 7.63
CA LEU A 178 39.67 1.53 7.42
C LEU A 178 39.03 2.42 8.50
N GLY A 179 38.31 1.82 9.48
CA GLY A 179 37.59 2.56 10.53
C GLY A 179 36.33 3.28 10.07
N GLY A 180 35.86 2.99 8.86
CA GLY A 180 34.59 3.53 8.32
C GLY A 180 33.40 3.01 9.10
N ARG A 181 32.52 3.91 9.53
CA ARG A 181 31.23 3.56 10.12
C ARG A 181 30.16 3.52 9.03
N ILE A 182 29.46 2.40 8.94
CA ILE A 182 28.41 2.20 7.98
C ILE A 182 27.10 2.76 8.50
N PRO A 183 26.26 3.35 7.64
CA PRO A 183 24.94 3.79 8.04
C PRO A 183 24.11 2.59 8.48
N LYS A 184 23.53 2.68 9.69
CA LYS A 184 22.61 1.65 10.21
C LYS A 184 21.31 1.62 9.42
N GLY A 185 20.86 2.79 8.97
CA GLY A 185 19.62 2.94 8.26
C GLY A 185 19.67 3.97 7.13
N VAL A 186 18.89 3.70 6.08
CA VAL A 186 18.70 4.55 4.91
C VAL A 186 17.23 4.87 4.75
N LEU A 187 16.91 6.14 4.60
CA LEU A 187 15.55 6.60 4.33
C LEU A 187 15.41 7.00 2.86
N LEU A 188 14.61 6.24 2.11
CA LEU A 188 14.21 6.58 0.75
C LEU A 188 13.01 7.53 0.78
N VAL A 189 13.18 8.72 0.23
CA VAL A 189 12.16 9.76 0.20
C VAL A 189 11.81 10.08 -1.25
N GLY A 190 10.54 10.24 -1.57
CA GLY A 190 10.11 10.64 -2.92
C GLY A 190 8.62 10.48 -3.14
N ALA A 191 8.12 11.00 -4.24
CA ALA A 191 6.71 10.90 -4.63
C ALA A 191 6.24 9.42 -4.73
N PRO A 192 4.95 9.13 -4.59
CA PRO A 192 4.45 7.79 -4.84
C PRO A 192 4.75 7.36 -6.28
N GLY A 193 4.99 6.06 -6.49
CA GLY A 193 5.26 5.52 -7.83
C GLY A 193 6.67 5.73 -8.39
N THR A 194 7.59 6.39 -7.69
CA THR A 194 8.98 6.62 -8.15
C THR A 194 9.87 5.38 -8.06
N GLY A 195 9.37 4.25 -7.55
CA GLY A 195 10.10 2.98 -7.54
C GLY A 195 10.93 2.70 -6.28
N LYS A 196 10.67 3.38 -5.16
CA LYS A 196 11.40 3.19 -3.88
C LYS A 196 11.49 1.74 -3.43
N THR A 197 10.36 1.03 -3.43
CA THR A 197 10.29 -0.41 -3.08
C THR A 197 11.06 -1.29 -4.06
N LEU A 198 11.00 -0.98 -5.36
CA LEU A 198 11.75 -1.68 -6.39
C LEU A 198 13.26 -1.46 -6.21
N LEU A 199 13.67 -0.23 -5.91
CA LEU A 199 15.07 0.14 -5.66
C LEU A 199 15.64 -0.61 -4.45
N ALA A 200 14.91 -0.68 -3.33
CA ALA A 200 15.33 -1.45 -2.16
C ALA A 200 15.48 -2.96 -2.47
N ARG A 201 14.56 -3.52 -3.25
CA ARG A 201 14.65 -4.92 -3.71
C ARG A 201 15.85 -5.14 -4.64
N ALA A 202 16.15 -4.16 -5.49
CA ALA A 202 17.31 -4.23 -6.39
C ALA A 202 18.63 -4.17 -5.63
N VAL A 203 18.71 -3.37 -4.55
CA VAL A 203 19.89 -3.35 -3.66
C VAL A 203 20.15 -4.73 -3.06
N ALA A 204 19.12 -5.37 -2.51
CA ALA A 204 19.27 -6.71 -1.93
C ALA A 204 19.64 -7.77 -2.99
N GLY A 205 19.03 -7.67 -4.19
CA GLY A 205 19.33 -8.57 -5.30
C GLY A 205 20.74 -8.39 -5.88
N GLU A 206 21.24 -7.16 -5.91
CA GLU A 206 22.61 -6.84 -6.37
C GLU A 206 23.66 -7.24 -5.32
N ALA A 207 23.32 -7.10 -4.02
CA ALA A 207 24.17 -7.54 -2.92
C ALA A 207 24.12 -9.06 -2.67
N ASP A 208 23.15 -9.75 -3.25
CA ASP A 208 22.88 -11.18 -3.06
C ASP A 208 22.59 -11.58 -1.62
N VAL A 209 21.87 -10.72 -0.88
CA VAL A 209 21.49 -10.93 0.51
C VAL A 209 19.98 -11.17 0.67
N PRO A 210 19.56 -11.84 1.78
CA PRO A 210 18.14 -11.99 2.11
C PRO A 210 17.45 -10.64 2.25
N PHE A 211 16.20 -10.54 1.75
CA PHE A 211 15.38 -9.34 1.78
C PHE A 211 14.11 -9.58 2.58
N PHE A 212 13.97 -8.88 3.70
CA PHE A 212 12.77 -8.88 4.54
C PHE A 212 11.97 -7.63 4.26
N SER A 213 10.73 -7.77 3.79
CA SER A 213 9.86 -6.62 3.49
C SER A 213 8.60 -6.65 4.34
N ILE A 214 8.27 -5.50 4.93
CA ILE A 214 7.06 -5.26 5.71
C ILE A 214 6.54 -3.85 5.40
N SER A 215 5.22 -3.65 5.50
CA SER A 215 4.63 -2.30 5.46
C SER A 215 4.56 -1.72 6.88
N GLY A 216 4.79 -0.42 7.02
CA GLY A 216 4.57 0.29 8.28
C GLY A 216 3.15 0.11 8.81
N SER A 217 2.16 -0.01 7.92
CA SER A 217 0.78 -0.30 8.29
C SER A 217 0.58 -1.66 8.97
N ASP A 218 1.44 -2.65 8.70
CA ASP A 218 1.38 -3.97 9.35
C ASP A 218 1.74 -3.93 10.84
N PHE A 219 2.36 -2.86 11.30
CA PHE A 219 2.67 -2.66 12.71
C PHE A 219 1.53 -1.97 13.48
N VAL A 220 0.58 -1.34 12.78
CA VAL A 220 -0.55 -0.66 13.40
C VAL A 220 -1.68 -1.65 13.62
N GLU A 221 -1.93 -2.00 14.88
CA GLU A 221 -2.99 -2.94 15.29
C GLU A 221 -3.84 -2.31 16.40
N MET A 222 -5.03 -2.87 16.64
CA MET A 222 -5.90 -2.38 17.72
C MET A 222 -5.49 -2.88 19.12
N PHE A 223 -4.60 -3.87 19.19
CA PHE A 223 -4.18 -4.47 20.44
C PHE A 223 -2.82 -3.93 20.88
N VAL A 224 -2.77 -3.35 22.07
CA VAL A 224 -1.56 -2.76 22.65
C VAL A 224 -0.43 -3.79 22.73
N GLY A 225 0.76 -3.41 22.25
CA GLY A 225 1.98 -4.22 22.31
C GLY A 225 2.18 -5.21 21.17
N VAL A 226 1.17 -5.45 20.31
CA VAL A 226 1.32 -6.38 19.16
C VAL A 226 2.28 -5.79 18.13
N GLY A 227 2.16 -4.50 17.80
CA GLY A 227 3.08 -3.81 16.90
C GLY A 227 4.52 -3.87 17.38
N ALA A 228 4.76 -3.56 18.65
CA ALA A 228 6.10 -3.65 19.26
C ALA A 228 6.67 -5.09 19.24
N SER A 229 5.83 -6.10 19.44
CA SER A 229 6.26 -7.50 19.34
C SER A 229 6.65 -7.91 17.92
N ARG A 230 5.92 -7.42 16.90
CA ARG A 230 6.25 -7.65 15.49
C ARG A 230 7.56 -6.97 15.08
N VAL A 231 7.80 -5.75 15.57
CA VAL A 231 9.08 -5.06 15.36
C VAL A 231 10.21 -5.94 15.90
N ARG A 232 10.14 -6.37 17.17
CA ARG A 232 11.16 -7.23 17.77
C ARG A 232 11.38 -8.52 16.98
N ASP A 233 10.32 -9.22 16.61
CA ASP A 233 10.42 -10.47 15.83
C ASP A 233 11.07 -10.24 14.45
N LEU A 234 10.75 -9.12 13.77
CA LEU A 234 11.38 -8.74 12.50
C LEU A 234 12.90 -8.59 12.65
N PHE A 235 13.33 -7.87 13.67
CA PHE A 235 14.75 -7.64 13.93
C PHE A 235 15.48 -8.91 14.38
N ASP A 236 14.84 -9.75 15.20
CA ASP A 236 15.36 -11.07 15.58
C ASP A 236 15.52 -12.01 14.36
N GLN A 237 14.59 -11.94 13.40
CA GLN A 237 14.72 -12.67 12.14
C GLN A 237 15.88 -12.13 11.29
N GLY A 238 16.05 -10.81 11.22
CA GLY A 238 17.18 -10.18 10.56
C GLY A 238 18.51 -10.64 11.14
N LYS A 239 18.64 -10.63 12.47
CA LYS A 239 19.86 -11.10 13.18
C LYS A 239 20.22 -12.55 12.87
N LYS A 240 19.21 -13.41 12.72
CA LYS A 240 19.41 -14.83 12.39
C LYS A 240 19.86 -15.06 10.95
N HIS A 241 19.62 -14.11 10.05
CA HIS A 241 19.91 -14.24 8.62
C HIS A 241 20.93 -13.20 8.12
N ALA A 242 21.70 -12.62 9.00
CA ALA A 242 22.76 -11.68 8.63
C ALA A 242 23.87 -12.36 7.79
N PRO A 243 24.39 -11.68 6.74
CA PRO A 243 24.03 -10.34 6.31
C PRO A 243 22.68 -10.30 5.59
N CYS A 244 21.85 -9.29 5.89
CA CYS A 244 20.52 -9.14 5.30
C CYS A 244 20.08 -7.67 5.20
N LEU A 245 19.05 -7.44 4.38
CA LEU A 245 18.40 -6.14 4.24
C LEU A 245 16.97 -6.22 4.77
N ILE A 246 16.64 -5.34 5.71
CA ILE A 246 15.28 -5.15 6.23
C ILE A 246 14.69 -3.91 5.56
N PHE A 247 13.52 -4.06 4.94
CA PHE A 247 12.82 -2.96 4.27
C PHE A 247 11.47 -2.69 4.93
N ILE A 248 11.25 -1.44 5.31
CA ILE A 248 9.98 -0.96 5.86
C ILE A 248 9.40 0.03 4.86
N ASP A 249 8.33 -0.36 4.19
CA ASP A 249 7.58 0.55 3.32
C ASP A 249 6.59 1.39 4.12
N GLU A 250 6.28 2.58 3.66
CA GLU A 250 5.31 3.49 4.32
C GLU A 250 5.61 3.69 5.81
N ILE A 251 6.88 3.99 6.14
CA ILE A 251 7.30 4.16 7.55
C ILE A 251 6.53 5.27 8.28
N ASP A 252 5.97 6.21 7.56
CA ASP A 252 5.12 7.29 8.06
C ASP A 252 3.83 6.79 8.74
N ALA A 253 3.39 5.56 8.48
CA ALA A 253 2.27 4.95 9.19
C ALA A 253 2.56 4.77 10.70
N VAL A 254 3.82 4.53 11.07
CA VAL A 254 4.28 4.31 12.46
C VAL A 254 5.11 5.48 12.97
N GLY A 255 5.94 6.07 12.10
CA GLY A 255 6.95 7.07 12.43
C GLY A 255 6.44 8.50 12.56
N ARG A 256 5.15 8.75 12.67
CA ARG A 256 4.56 10.10 12.73
C ARG A 256 4.90 10.82 14.04
N GLN A 257 5.06 12.14 13.98
CA GLN A 257 5.33 13.01 15.13
C GLN A 257 4.28 12.89 16.25
N ARG A 258 4.73 12.99 17.49
CA ARG A 258 3.91 12.89 18.71
C ARG A 258 2.94 14.07 18.83
N GLY A 259 1.73 13.83 19.32
CA GLY A 259 0.79 14.89 19.68
C GLY A 259 -0.17 15.39 18.58
N ALA A 260 -0.24 14.77 17.42
CA ALA A 260 -1.08 15.22 16.31
C ALA A 260 -2.52 14.63 16.30
N GLY A 261 -3.10 14.26 17.46
CA GLY A 261 -4.46 13.74 17.46
C GLY A 261 -5.04 13.47 18.84
N LEU A 262 -6.35 13.71 18.97
CA LEU A 262 -7.18 13.43 20.15
C LEU A 262 -7.85 12.05 19.95
N GLY A 263 -7.22 10.95 20.46
CA GLY A 263 -7.87 9.63 20.42
C GLY A 263 -6.98 8.46 20.83
N GLY A 264 -7.56 7.43 21.46
CA GLY A 264 -6.89 6.28 22.10
C GLY A 264 -6.12 5.29 21.21
N GLY A 265 -5.91 5.59 19.91
CA GLY A 265 -5.06 4.80 19.01
C GLY A 265 -3.61 5.30 18.92
N HIS A 266 -3.25 6.33 19.68
CA HIS A 266 -1.92 6.95 19.63
C HIS A 266 -0.89 6.19 20.48
N ASP A 267 -1.30 5.67 21.64
CA ASP A 267 -0.40 5.00 22.59
C ASP A 267 0.26 3.75 21.99
N GLU A 268 -0.46 3.02 21.15
CA GLU A 268 0.07 1.81 20.51
C GLU A 268 1.10 2.15 19.43
N ARG A 269 0.84 3.19 18.62
CA ARG A 269 1.81 3.65 17.61
C ARG A 269 3.08 4.19 18.25
N GLU A 270 2.96 4.97 19.34
CA GLU A 270 4.12 5.46 20.08
C GLU A 270 4.93 4.32 20.70
N GLN A 271 4.26 3.30 21.26
CA GLN A 271 4.94 2.13 21.78
C GLN A 271 5.70 1.38 20.68
N THR A 272 5.08 1.24 19.51
CA THR A 272 5.69 0.59 18.36
C THR A 272 6.88 1.39 17.83
N LEU A 273 6.75 2.73 17.72
CA LEU A 273 7.84 3.61 17.34
C LEU A 273 8.99 3.52 18.34
N ASN A 274 8.71 3.59 19.64
CA ASN A 274 9.73 3.48 20.68
C ASN A 274 10.46 2.13 20.61
N GLN A 275 9.74 1.03 20.34
CA GLN A 275 10.38 -0.28 20.14
C GLN A 275 11.28 -0.28 18.89
N LEU A 276 10.83 0.34 17.78
CA LEU A 276 11.65 0.48 16.57
C LEU A 276 12.95 1.24 16.86
N LEU A 277 12.85 2.34 17.61
CA LEU A 277 14.01 3.13 18.01
C LEU A 277 14.98 2.32 18.90
N VAL A 278 14.44 1.54 19.84
CA VAL A 278 15.24 0.66 20.72
C VAL A 278 15.97 -0.40 19.92
N GLU A 279 15.28 -1.07 18.97
CA GLU A 279 15.91 -2.07 18.13
C GLU A 279 17.01 -1.47 17.24
N MET A 280 16.76 -0.27 16.64
CA MET A 280 17.77 0.43 15.83
C MET A 280 18.99 0.84 16.64
N ASP A 281 18.80 1.32 17.88
CA ASP A 281 19.91 1.69 18.77
C ASP A 281 20.68 0.45 19.25
N GLY A 282 19.99 -0.69 19.41
CA GLY A 282 20.54 -1.96 19.88
C GLY A 282 21.37 -2.75 18.86
N PHE A 283 21.47 -2.27 17.61
CA PHE A 283 22.37 -2.88 16.63
C PHE A 283 23.79 -2.39 16.76
N ASP A 284 24.72 -3.33 16.72
CA ASP A 284 26.11 -3.01 16.40
C ASP A 284 26.27 -2.87 14.88
N SER A 285 26.97 -1.81 14.46
CA SER A 285 27.26 -1.55 13.03
C SER A 285 28.00 -2.70 12.32
N ASN A 286 28.40 -3.73 13.07
CA ASN A 286 29.14 -4.89 12.59
C ASN A 286 28.25 -6.14 12.33
N GLU A 287 26.97 -6.11 12.67
CA GLU A 287 26.09 -7.28 12.52
C GLU A 287 25.69 -7.57 11.07
N GLY A 288 26.04 -6.70 10.12
CA GLY A 288 25.76 -6.93 8.69
C GLY A 288 24.28 -6.75 8.31
N ILE A 289 23.49 -6.06 9.16
CA ILE A 289 22.10 -5.76 8.91
C ILE A 289 21.97 -4.31 8.50
N ILE A 290 21.28 -4.05 7.39
CA ILE A 290 20.95 -2.69 6.96
C ILE A 290 19.44 -2.54 6.93
N LEU A 291 18.96 -1.46 7.55
CA LEU A 291 17.57 -1.08 7.52
C LEU A 291 17.34 -0.04 6.42
N ILE A 292 16.46 -0.31 5.47
CA ILE A 292 15.99 0.68 4.50
C ILE A 292 14.52 0.96 4.80
N ALA A 293 14.15 2.23 4.93
CA ALA A 293 12.75 2.63 5.02
C ALA A 293 12.37 3.52 3.84
N ALA A 294 11.10 3.49 3.45
CA ALA A 294 10.56 4.35 2.41
C ALA A 294 9.39 5.18 2.94
N THR A 295 9.32 6.45 2.52
CA THR A 295 8.19 7.33 2.80
C THR A 295 7.90 8.25 1.62
N ASN A 296 6.63 8.62 1.48
CA ASN A 296 6.19 9.67 0.57
C ASN A 296 6.09 11.03 1.29
N ARG A 297 6.12 11.02 2.64
CA ARG A 297 5.89 12.20 3.48
C ARG A 297 6.97 12.33 4.57
N PRO A 298 8.16 12.82 4.22
CA PRO A 298 9.23 13.01 5.19
C PRO A 298 8.92 14.09 6.23
N ASP A 299 8.01 15.01 5.92
CA ASP A 299 7.55 16.13 6.73
C ASP A 299 6.89 15.70 8.06
N ILE A 300 6.18 14.57 8.04
CA ILE A 300 5.43 14.08 9.21
C ILE A 300 6.23 13.13 10.10
N LEU A 301 7.45 12.75 9.71
CA LEU A 301 8.26 11.81 10.48
C LEU A 301 8.78 12.43 11.79
N ASP A 302 8.80 11.60 12.84
CA ASP A 302 9.41 11.98 14.13
C ASP A 302 10.91 12.23 13.94
N SER A 303 11.38 13.38 14.41
CA SER A 303 12.79 13.78 14.33
C SER A 303 13.73 12.78 15.02
N ALA A 304 13.24 11.98 15.96
CA ALA A 304 14.00 10.93 16.59
C ALA A 304 14.46 9.83 15.63
N LEU A 305 13.69 9.54 14.57
CA LEU A 305 14.11 8.59 13.53
C LEU A 305 15.27 9.10 12.68
N LEU A 306 15.38 10.42 12.54
CA LEU A 306 16.38 11.07 11.67
C LEU A 306 17.68 11.41 12.40
N ARG A 307 17.82 11.01 13.68
CA ARG A 307 19.05 11.23 14.44
C ARG A 307 20.17 10.29 13.97
N PRO A 308 21.44 10.75 14.00
CA PRO A 308 22.59 9.90 13.72
C PRO A 308 22.57 8.59 14.53
N GLY A 309 22.92 7.49 13.88
CA GLY A 309 22.84 6.14 14.45
C GLY A 309 21.52 5.40 14.18
N ARG A 310 20.57 6.04 13.45
CA ARG A 310 19.28 5.47 13.05
C ARG A 310 19.15 5.56 11.53
N PHE A 311 18.31 6.45 10.99
CA PHE A 311 18.32 6.74 9.55
C PHE A 311 19.37 7.80 9.24
N ASP A 312 20.60 7.35 9.14
CA ASP A 312 21.78 8.20 8.96
C ASP A 312 21.85 8.84 7.58
N ARG A 313 21.31 8.14 6.58
CA ARG A 313 21.28 8.62 5.19
C ARG A 313 19.86 8.83 4.73
N ARG A 314 19.67 9.95 4.03
CA ARG A 314 18.41 10.27 3.35
C ARG A 314 18.68 10.35 1.86
N ILE A 315 18.11 9.44 1.10
CA ILE A 315 18.23 9.39 -0.36
C ILE A 315 16.92 9.83 -0.97
N VAL A 316 16.99 10.86 -1.81
CA VAL A 316 15.80 11.39 -2.49
C VAL A 316 15.66 10.68 -3.84
N VAL A 317 14.51 10.04 -4.04
CA VAL A 317 14.14 9.39 -5.29
C VAL A 317 13.20 10.34 -6.03
N ASN A 318 13.78 11.16 -6.90
CA ASN A 318 13.07 12.18 -7.65
C ASN A 318 12.18 11.58 -8.74
N MET A 319 11.27 12.40 -9.28
CA MET A 319 10.58 12.10 -10.54
C MET A 319 11.61 11.96 -11.66
N PRO A 320 11.43 11.01 -12.59
CA PRO A 320 12.38 10.82 -13.69
C PRO A 320 12.32 11.99 -14.69
N ASP A 321 13.50 12.40 -15.16
CA ASP A 321 13.66 13.32 -16.29
C ASP A 321 13.29 12.64 -17.63
N VAL A 322 13.36 13.35 -18.75
CA VAL A 322 13.03 12.79 -20.07
C VAL A 322 13.84 11.54 -20.39
N LYS A 323 15.15 11.52 -20.06
CA LYS A 323 16.02 10.36 -20.30
C LYS A 323 15.61 9.20 -19.40
N GLY A 324 15.38 9.47 -18.12
CA GLY A 324 14.91 8.48 -17.16
C GLY A 324 13.57 7.88 -17.56
N ARG A 325 12.63 8.70 -18.07
CA ARG A 325 11.35 8.18 -18.56
C ARG A 325 11.54 7.28 -19.79
N GLU A 326 12.42 7.65 -20.72
CA GLU A 326 12.76 6.79 -21.85
C GLU A 326 13.35 5.45 -21.42
N GLU A 327 14.29 5.45 -20.46
CA GLU A 327 14.87 4.23 -19.91
C GLU A 327 13.86 3.35 -19.17
N ILE A 328 12.97 3.98 -18.39
CA ILE A 328 11.88 3.27 -17.69
C ILE A 328 10.94 2.62 -18.72
N LEU A 329 10.55 3.35 -19.76
CA LEU A 329 9.76 2.79 -20.86
C LEU A 329 10.47 1.59 -21.50
N ARG A 330 11.78 1.70 -21.80
CA ARG A 330 12.57 0.57 -22.34
C ARG A 330 12.56 -0.65 -21.44
N VAL A 331 12.56 -0.48 -20.13
CA VAL A 331 12.46 -1.60 -19.18
C VAL A 331 11.09 -2.28 -19.26
N HIS A 332 10.02 -1.50 -19.30
CA HIS A 332 8.66 -2.04 -19.30
C HIS A 332 8.25 -2.69 -20.63
N VAL A 333 8.71 -2.16 -21.76
CA VAL A 333 8.39 -2.70 -23.08
C VAL A 333 9.14 -3.98 -23.45
N ARG A 334 10.18 -4.39 -22.69
CA ARG A 334 10.95 -5.63 -22.96
C ARG A 334 10.11 -6.90 -23.08
N LYS A 335 8.92 -6.89 -22.50
CA LYS A 335 8.02 -8.06 -22.44
C LYS A 335 6.87 -8.00 -23.44
N ILE A 336 6.80 -6.94 -24.24
CA ILE A 336 5.67 -6.64 -25.11
C ILE A 336 6.17 -6.58 -26.55
N PRO A 337 5.49 -7.21 -27.52
CA PRO A 337 5.81 -7.06 -28.93
C PRO A 337 5.47 -5.63 -29.39
N LEU A 338 6.50 -4.87 -29.77
CA LEU A 338 6.37 -3.52 -30.30
C LEU A 338 6.48 -3.52 -31.81
N ASP A 339 5.76 -2.62 -32.45
CA ASP A 339 5.96 -2.29 -33.86
C ASP A 339 7.19 -1.39 -34.04
N GLN A 340 7.70 -1.30 -35.28
CA GLN A 340 8.88 -0.47 -35.63
C GLN A 340 8.56 1.03 -35.60
N ASP A 341 7.30 1.42 -35.63
CA ASP A 341 6.86 2.82 -35.59
C ASP A 341 6.93 3.45 -34.18
N VAL A 342 7.16 2.64 -33.13
CA VAL A 342 7.12 3.12 -31.75
C VAL A 342 8.41 3.86 -31.37
N GLU A 343 8.31 5.17 -31.21
CA GLU A 343 9.38 6.04 -30.74
C GLU A 343 9.27 6.33 -29.23
N LEU A 344 10.00 5.57 -28.42
CA LEU A 344 9.98 5.75 -26.94
C LEU A 344 10.44 7.14 -26.50
N LYS A 345 11.32 7.78 -27.27
CA LYS A 345 11.80 9.15 -26.99
C LYS A 345 10.67 10.18 -27.10
N VAL A 346 9.81 10.04 -28.10
CA VAL A 346 8.62 10.91 -28.27
C VAL A 346 7.66 10.70 -27.10
N LEU A 347 7.40 9.44 -26.73
CA LEU A 347 6.56 9.12 -25.57
C LEU A 347 7.13 9.69 -24.26
N ALA A 348 8.43 9.56 -24.04
CA ALA A 348 9.08 10.11 -22.85
C ALA A 348 8.96 11.64 -22.75
N ARG A 349 9.04 12.33 -23.87
CA ARG A 349 8.80 13.79 -23.94
C ARG A 349 7.33 14.12 -23.69
N SER A 350 6.41 13.34 -24.25
CA SER A 350 4.96 13.58 -24.14
C SER A 350 4.35 13.20 -22.79
N THR A 351 5.14 12.73 -21.84
CA THR A 351 4.70 12.30 -20.49
C THR A 351 5.42 13.09 -19.37
N PRO A 352 5.43 14.43 -19.38
CA PRO A 352 6.03 15.20 -18.30
C PRO A 352 5.31 14.91 -16.99
N GLY A 353 6.08 14.77 -15.90
CA GLY A 353 5.53 14.50 -14.58
C GLY A 353 5.06 13.06 -14.33
N PHE A 354 5.23 12.13 -15.28
CA PHE A 354 4.95 10.71 -15.05
C PHE A 354 6.04 10.09 -14.20
N CYS A 355 5.60 9.34 -13.19
CA CYS A 355 6.48 8.47 -12.41
C CYS A 355 6.64 7.09 -13.06
N GLY A 356 7.50 6.25 -12.49
CA GLY A 356 7.71 4.89 -12.99
C GLY A 356 6.44 4.03 -13.04
N ALA A 357 5.53 4.22 -12.07
CA ALA A 357 4.25 3.50 -12.04
C ALA A 357 3.30 3.95 -13.14
N ASP A 358 3.27 5.26 -13.46
CA ASP A 358 2.43 5.79 -14.53
C ASP A 358 2.91 5.29 -15.90
N LEU A 359 4.23 5.26 -16.13
CA LEU A 359 4.83 4.74 -17.35
C LEU A 359 4.58 3.22 -17.50
N ALA A 360 4.66 2.47 -16.41
CA ALA A 360 4.31 1.05 -16.41
C ALA A 360 2.83 0.84 -16.76
N ASN A 361 1.95 1.66 -16.20
CA ASN A 361 0.52 1.64 -16.50
C ASN A 361 0.24 2.00 -17.96
N LEU A 362 0.92 3.03 -18.49
CA LEU A 362 0.80 3.42 -19.89
C LEU A 362 1.14 2.25 -20.83
N VAL A 363 2.26 1.59 -20.61
CA VAL A 363 2.69 0.43 -21.41
C VAL A 363 1.69 -0.73 -21.29
N ASN A 364 1.17 -1.00 -20.09
CA ASN A 364 0.14 -2.01 -19.88
C ASN A 364 -1.18 -1.67 -20.60
N GLU A 365 -1.64 -0.41 -20.52
CA GLU A 365 -2.85 0.03 -21.19
C GLU A 365 -2.72 -0.02 -22.72
N ALA A 366 -1.54 0.31 -23.27
CA ALA A 366 -1.27 0.15 -24.70
C ALA A 366 -1.35 -1.31 -25.15
N ALA A 367 -0.79 -2.23 -24.38
CA ALA A 367 -0.87 -3.65 -24.65
C ALA A 367 -2.31 -4.18 -24.58
N LEU A 368 -3.11 -3.69 -23.61
CA LEU A 368 -4.54 -4.03 -23.51
C LEU A 368 -5.35 -3.48 -24.68
N LEU A 369 -5.01 -2.29 -25.19
CA LEU A 369 -5.66 -1.71 -26.38
C LEU A 369 -5.33 -2.54 -27.63
N ALA A 370 -4.05 -2.86 -27.88
CA ALA A 370 -3.63 -3.70 -28.99
C ALA A 370 -4.33 -5.08 -28.96
N ALA A 371 -4.37 -5.71 -27.79
CA ALA A 371 -5.07 -6.98 -27.61
C ALA A 371 -6.59 -6.88 -27.88
N ARG A 372 -7.22 -5.77 -27.51
CA ARG A 372 -8.65 -5.54 -27.77
C ARG A 372 -8.98 -5.44 -29.26
N TYR A 373 -8.03 -4.99 -30.07
CA TYR A 373 -8.17 -4.88 -31.52
C TYR A 373 -7.52 -6.04 -32.28
N ASP A 374 -7.20 -7.15 -31.58
CA ASP A 374 -6.58 -8.35 -32.14
C ASP A 374 -5.29 -8.07 -32.96
N GLN A 375 -4.51 -7.06 -32.54
CA GLN A 375 -3.25 -6.70 -33.16
C GLN A 375 -2.12 -7.64 -32.69
N ALA A 376 -1.16 -7.90 -33.58
CA ALA A 376 0.00 -8.76 -33.28
C ALA A 376 1.10 -8.00 -32.47
N SER A 377 1.13 -6.68 -32.59
CA SER A 377 2.13 -5.79 -31.95
C SER A 377 1.47 -4.49 -31.52
N VAL A 378 2.09 -3.82 -30.53
CA VAL A 378 1.66 -2.51 -30.05
C VAL A 378 2.24 -1.44 -30.97
N THR A 379 1.37 -0.60 -31.54
CA THR A 379 1.74 0.51 -32.42
C THR A 379 1.91 1.83 -31.66
N MET A 380 2.52 2.82 -32.30
CA MET A 380 2.63 4.18 -31.71
C MET A 380 1.25 4.79 -31.41
N LYS A 381 0.24 4.50 -32.25
CA LYS A 381 -1.14 4.94 -32.04
C LYS A 381 -1.75 4.35 -30.76
N ASP A 382 -1.47 3.08 -30.45
CA ASP A 382 -1.94 2.46 -29.21
C ASP A 382 -1.26 3.07 -27.99
N MET A 383 0.04 3.36 -28.08
CA MET A 383 0.79 4.05 -27.03
C MET A 383 0.25 5.46 -26.77
N GLU A 384 -0.05 6.23 -27.81
CA GLU A 384 -0.63 7.56 -27.67
C GLU A 384 -2.07 7.51 -27.11
N SER A 385 -2.87 6.56 -27.56
CA SER A 385 -4.23 6.36 -27.02
C SER A 385 -4.20 5.94 -25.55
N ALA A 386 -3.24 5.13 -25.16
CA ALA A 386 -3.01 4.74 -23.77
C ALA A 386 -2.54 5.91 -22.92
N LYS A 387 -1.62 6.74 -23.44
CA LYS A 387 -1.16 7.98 -22.80
C LYS A 387 -2.34 8.90 -22.50
N ASP A 388 -3.19 9.14 -23.51
CA ASP A 388 -4.39 9.95 -23.34
C ASP A 388 -5.35 9.39 -22.30
N LYS A 389 -5.52 8.06 -22.29
CA LYS A 389 -6.37 7.39 -21.32
C LYS A 389 -5.82 7.53 -19.89
N VAL A 390 -4.51 7.46 -19.69
CA VAL A 390 -3.87 7.61 -18.38
C VAL A 390 -3.92 9.06 -17.91
N LEU A 391 -3.70 10.03 -18.81
CA LEU A 391 -3.73 11.46 -18.48
C LEU A 391 -5.14 12.00 -18.21
N MET A 392 -6.10 11.64 -19.05
CA MET A 392 -7.42 12.29 -19.12
C MET A 392 -8.58 11.35 -18.77
N GLY A 393 -8.31 10.06 -18.65
CA GLY A 393 -9.36 9.04 -18.48
C GLY A 393 -9.93 8.52 -19.80
N VAL A 394 -11.00 7.73 -19.68
CA VAL A 394 -11.63 7.05 -20.80
C VAL A 394 -12.42 8.04 -21.65
N GLU A 395 -12.40 7.84 -22.97
CA GLU A 395 -13.23 8.58 -23.92
C GLU A 395 -14.73 8.35 -23.67
N ARG A 396 -15.50 9.43 -23.60
CA ARG A 396 -16.95 9.37 -23.33
C ARG A 396 -17.77 9.29 -24.62
N LYS A 397 -17.70 8.18 -25.33
CA LYS A 397 -18.45 7.97 -26.60
C LYS A 397 -19.97 8.04 -26.47
N SER A 398 -20.51 7.84 -25.28
CA SER A 398 -21.95 7.90 -25.00
C SER A 398 -22.47 9.29 -24.67
N MET A 399 -21.57 10.28 -24.53
CA MET A 399 -21.97 11.64 -24.21
C MET A 399 -22.45 12.36 -25.46
N ILE A 400 -23.73 12.71 -25.47
CA ILE A 400 -24.30 13.53 -26.54
C ILE A 400 -24.02 14.99 -26.17
N ILE A 401 -23.12 15.63 -26.89
CA ILE A 401 -22.81 17.05 -26.77
C ILE A 401 -23.66 17.79 -27.80
N SER A 402 -24.28 18.91 -27.40
CA SER A 402 -25.01 19.75 -28.34
C SER A 402 -24.04 20.40 -29.35
N GLU A 403 -24.53 20.71 -30.55
CA GLU A 403 -23.71 21.41 -31.56
C GLU A 403 -23.20 22.78 -31.06
N GLU A 404 -23.94 23.44 -30.19
CA GLU A 404 -23.50 24.70 -29.57
C GLU A 404 -22.34 24.48 -28.61
N GLU A 405 -22.41 23.45 -27.75
CA GLU A 405 -21.31 23.12 -26.82
C GLU A 405 -20.08 22.63 -27.58
N LYS A 406 -20.26 21.79 -28.62
CA LYS A 406 -19.16 21.35 -29.49
C LYS A 406 -18.48 22.53 -30.16
N ARG A 407 -19.28 23.47 -30.65
CA ARG A 407 -18.77 24.72 -31.24
C ARG A 407 -18.04 25.56 -30.22
N SER A 408 -18.62 25.79 -29.03
CA SER A 408 -17.97 26.57 -27.97
C SER A 408 -16.63 25.96 -27.57
N THR A 409 -16.57 24.64 -27.38
CA THR A 409 -15.33 23.92 -27.07
C THR A 409 -14.30 24.06 -28.19
N ALA A 410 -14.71 23.95 -29.47
CA ALA A 410 -13.79 24.09 -30.60
C ALA A 410 -13.15 25.50 -30.66
N TYR A 411 -13.93 26.55 -30.43
CA TYR A 411 -13.39 27.90 -30.37
C TYR A 411 -12.50 28.14 -29.13
N HIS A 412 -12.85 27.57 -28.01
CA HIS A 412 -12.07 27.62 -26.79
C HIS A 412 -10.68 27.00 -27.00
N GLU A 413 -10.62 25.74 -27.47
CA GLU A 413 -9.37 25.03 -27.75
C GLU A 413 -8.56 25.66 -28.87
N ALA A 414 -9.24 26.19 -29.91
CA ALA A 414 -8.56 26.96 -30.97
C ALA A 414 -7.90 28.22 -30.43
N GLY A 415 -8.48 28.89 -29.42
CA GLY A 415 -7.89 30.00 -28.71
C GLY A 415 -6.58 29.65 -28.04
N HIS A 416 -6.57 28.58 -27.26
CA HIS A 416 -5.36 28.04 -26.62
C HIS A 416 -4.30 27.70 -27.66
N ALA A 417 -4.68 27.00 -28.72
CA ALA A 417 -3.78 26.59 -29.79
C ALA A 417 -3.13 27.77 -30.52
N LEU A 418 -3.92 28.73 -30.96
CA LEU A 418 -3.40 29.85 -31.72
C LEU A 418 -2.46 30.72 -30.88
N VAL A 419 -2.84 31.06 -29.65
CA VAL A 419 -1.98 31.87 -28.77
C VAL A 419 -0.69 31.14 -28.40
N ALA A 420 -0.78 29.83 -28.12
CA ALA A 420 0.41 29.00 -27.90
C ALA A 420 1.35 29.00 -29.11
N GLN A 421 0.83 29.03 -30.33
CA GLN A 421 1.64 29.06 -31.55
C GLN A 421 2.26 30.42 -31.83
N LEU A 422 1.54 31.51 -31.49
CA LEU A 422 1.98 32.89 -31.76
C LEU A 422 3.01 33.39 -30.74
N ILE A 423 2.99 32.92 -29.50
CA ILE A 423 3.92 33.35 -28.45
C ILE A 423 5.21 32.51 -28.52
N PRO A 424 6.38 33.09 -28.82
CA PRO A 424 7.64 32.33 -28.95
C PRO A 424 8.07 31.60 -27.70
N GLN A 425 7.76 32.16 -26.50
CA GLN A 425 8.12 31.60 -25.19
C GLN A 425 7.21 30.46 -24.74
N ALA A 426 6.03 30.29 -25.36
CA ALA A 426 5.12 29.19 -25.02
C ALA A 426 5.64 27.85 -25.56
N ASP A 427 5.33 26.78 -24.90
CA ASP A 427 5.70 25.45 -25.37
C ASP A 427 4.97 25.09 -26.69
N PRO A 428 5.61 24.29 -27.58
CA PRO A 428 4.97 23.88 -28.83
C PRO A 428 3.75 22.97 -28.57
N ILE A 429 2.80 23.05 -29.47
CA ILE A 429 1.60 22.23 -29.43
C ILE A 429 1.94 20.84 -29.93
N HIS A 430 1.44 19.82 -29.26
CA HIS A 430 1.52 18.43 -29.71
C HIS A 430 0.24 18.07 -30.49
N LYS A 431 -0.90 18.28 -29.83
CA LYS A 431 -2.23 18.07 -30.45
C LYS A 431 -3.31 18.88 -29.75
N VAL A 432 -4.40 19.10 -30.45
CA VAL A 432 -5.63 19.70 -29.94
C VAL A 432 -6.80 18.78 -30.24
N THR A 433 -7.68 18.57 -29.28
CA THR A 433 -8.84 17.68 -29.44
C THR A 433 -10.08 18.25 -28.76
N ILE A 434 -11.22 18.03 -29.38
CA ILE A 434 -12.55 18.31 -28.81
C ILE A 434 -13.31 17.04 -28.45
N ILE A 435 -12.62 15.89 -28.42
CA ILE A 435 -13.22 14.62 -27.97
C ILE A 435 -13.29 14.63 -26.43
N PRO A 436 -14.48 14.47 -25.85
CA PRO A 436 -14.65 14.52 -24.41
C PRO A 436 -13.99 13.32 -23.72
N ARG A 437 -13.14 13.61 -22.71
CA ARG A 437 -12.47 12.61 -21.90
C ARG A 437 -12.53 12.99 -20.42
N GLY A 438 -12.86 12.04 -19.56
CA GLY A 438 -12.95 12.29 -18.12
C GLY A 438 -13.91 13.44 -17.77
N LEU A 439 -13.39 14.55 -17.25
CA LEU A 439 -14.14 15.78 -16.95
C LEU A 439 -13.95 16.88 -18.01
N ALA A 440 -13.01 16.73 -18.93
CA ALA A 440 -12.72 17.72 -19.97
C ALA A 440 -13.54 17.46 -21.23
N LEU A 441 -14.07 18.54 -21.83
CA LEU A 441 -14.78 18.50 -23.12
C LEU A 441 -13.81 18.63 -24.29
N GLY A 442 -12.65 19.24 -24.08
CA GLY A 442 -11.55 19.39 -25.04
C GLY A 442 -10.22 19.43 -24.33
N LEU A 443 -9.14 19.45 -25.10
CA LEU A 443 -7.77 19.58 -24.58
C LEU A 443 -6.83 20.13 -25.65
N THR A 444 -6.06 21.12 -25.29
CA THR A 444 -4.88 21.57 -26.02
C THR A 444 -3.62 21.08 -25.29
N GLN A 445 -2.96 20.08 -25.86
CA GLN A 445 -1.74 19.50 -25.28
C GLN A 445 -0.51 20.21 -25.82
N GLN A 446 0.24 20.84 -24.91
CA GLN A 446 1.57 21.38 -25.19
C GLN A 446 2.65 20.38 -24.81
N LEU A 447 3.75 20.36 -25.55
CA LEU A 447 4.87 19.47 -25.34
C LEU A 447 6.11 20.29 -24.98
N PRO A 448 6.56 20.31 -23.72
CA PRO A 448 7.83 20.95 -23.38
C PRO A 448 8.97 20.30 -24.16
N LEU A 449 9.87 21.12 -24.73
CA LEU A 449 11.03 20.61 -25.46
C LEU A 449 12.01 19.86 -24.56
N ASP A 450 12.20 20.37 -23.33
CA ASP A 450 13.08 19.80 -22.31
C ASP A 450 12.42 19.94 -20.92
N ASP A 451 12.86 19.13 -19.95
CA ASP A 451 12.47 19.32 -18.56
C ASP A 451 13.07 20.62 -18.02
N ARG A 452 12.22 21.51 -17.54
CA ARG A 452 12.64 22.81 -16.99
C ARG A 452 12.63 22.78 -15.48
N TYR A 453 13.75 23.11 -14.88
CA TYR A 453 13.89 23.22 -13.42
C TYR A 453 13.73 24.67 -12.93
N THR A 454 13.83 25.65 -13.83
CA THR A 454 13.65 27.09 -13.55
C THR A 454 12.76 27.72 -14.61
N TYR A 455 11.86 28.58 -14.17
CA TYR A 455 10.92 29.29 -15.03
C TYR A 455 11.24 30.77 -15.06
N SER A 456 11.41 31.35 -16.24
CA SER A 456 11.53 32.80 -16.39
C SER A 456 10.16 33.48 -16.27
N LYS A 457 10.16 34.78 -15.90
CA LYS A 457 8.93 35.56 -15.85
C LYS A 457 8.21 35.59 -17.20
N ASP A 458 8.95 35.74 -18.29
CA ASP A 458 8.38 35.80 -19.65
C ASP A 458 7.72 34.49 -20.05
N TYR A 459 8.29 33.34 -19.63
CA TYR A 459 7.68 32.02 -19.85
C TYR A 459 6.37 31.87 -19.07
N LEU A 460 6.34 32.30 -17.80
CA LEU A 460 5.14 32.21 -16.96
C LEU A 460 4.04 33.15 -17.49
N GLU A 461 4.38 34.38 -17.92
CA GLU A 461 3.44 35.29 -18.57
C GLU A 461 2.91 34.72 -19.90
N ALA A 462 3.74 33.99 -20.65
CA ALA A 462 3.30 33.28 -21.86
C ALA A 462 2.32 32.17 -21.54
N GLN A 463 2.63 31.36 -20.51
CA GLN A 463 1.74 30.30 -20.06
C GLN A 463 0.39 30.83 -19.55
N LEU A 464 0.41 31.94 -18.79
CA LEU A 464 -0.81 32.65 -18.38
C LEU A 464 -1.64 33.11 -19.58
N SER A 465 -0.97 33.70 -20.59
CA SER A 465 -1.66 34.15 -21.80
C SER A 465 -2.32 32.99 -22.55
N VAL A 466 -1.66 31.84 -22.65
CA VAL A 466 -2.24 30.64 -23.26
C VAL A 466 -3.46 30.16 -22.45
N LEU A 467 -3.36 30.03 -21.11
CA LEU A 467 -4.48 29.60 -20.27
C LEU A 467 -5.70 30.52 -20.38
N LEU A 468 -5.51 31.82 -20.50
CA LEU A 468 -6.60 32.79 -20.58
C LEU A 468 -7.24 32.88 -21.97
N SER A 469 -6.55 32.39 -23.01
CA SER A 469 -6.94 32.61 -24.41
C SER A 469 -8.20 31.83 -24.82
N GLY A 470 -8.51 30.68 -24.19
CA GLY A 470 -9.77 29.96 -24.44
C GLY A 470 -10.98 30.85 -24.16
N ARG A 471 -11.00 31.48 -22.96
CA ARG A 471 -12.05 32.45 -22.61
C ARG A 471 -12.10 33.66 -23.54
N VAL A 472 -10.96 34.18 -23.95
CA VAL A 472 -10.90 35.29 -24.88
C VAL A 472 -11.51 34.92 -26.23
N ALA A 473 -11.26 33.71 -26.73
CA ALA A 473 -11.85 33.21 -27.97
C ALA A 473 -13.37 33.07 -27.88
N GLU A 474 -13.90 32.57 -26.74
CA GLU A 474 -15.36 32.52 -26.50
C GLU A 474 -15.98 33.93 -26.57
N ILE A 475 -15.39 34.93 -25.92
CA ILE A 475 -15.90 36.32 -25.92
C ILE A 475 -15.86 36.92 -27.31
N LEU A 476 -14.75 36.76 -28.04
CA LEU A 476 -14.54 37.44 -29.34
C LEU A 476 -15.43 36.88 -30.44
N LEU A 477 -15.75 35.59 -30.42
CA LEU A 477 -16.43 34.93 -31.53
C LEU A 477 -17.86 34.49 -31.24
N LEU A 478 -18.17 34.22 -29.98
CA LEU A 478 -19.48 33.70 -29.56
C LEU A 478 -20.27 34.74 -28.74
N ASP A 479 -19.63 35.81 -28.26
CA ASP A 479 -20.18 36.77 -27.31
C ASP A 479 -20.80 36.10 -26.05
N GLN A 480 -20.18 34.98 -25.64
CA GLN A 480 -20.65 34.16 -24.56
C GLN A 480 -19.52 33.90 -23.56
N THR A 481 -19.89 33.60 -22.33
CA THR A 481 -18.96 33.17 -21.27
C THR A 481 -19.48 31.87 -20.68
N THR A 482 -18.71 30.78 -20.84
CA THR A 482 -19.13 29.48 -20.36
C THR A 482 -18.39 29.08 -19.07
N THR A 483 -18.84 28.05 -18.38
CA THR A 483 -18.14 27.49 -17.22
C THR A 483 -16.93 26.66 -17.62
N GLY A 484 -16.70 26.39 -18.91
CA GLY A 484 -15.60 25.57 -19.43
C GLY A 484 -14.22 26.07 -19.05
N ALA A 485 -14.05 27.42 -19.00
CA ALA A 485 -12.78 28.05 -18.63
C ALA A 485 -12.47 28.05 -17.10
N ALA A 486 -13.27 27.42 -16.25
CA ALA A 486 -13.09 27.50 -14.79
C ALA A 486 -11.72 26.97 -14.33
N ASN A 487 -11.30 25.82 -14.86
CA ASN A 487 -10.02 25.19 -14.55
C ASN A 487 -8.81 26.05 -15.02
N ASP A 488 -8.96 26.73 -16.16
CA ASP A 488 -7.90 27.59 -16.69
C ASP A 488 -7.71 28.84 -15.82
N PHE A 489 -8.81 29.42 -15.33
CA PHE A 489 -8.74 30.53 -14.37
C PHE A 489 -8.14 30.10 -13.03
N GLU A 490 -8.49 28.91 -12.54
CA GLU A 490 -7.91 28.36 -11.30
C GLU A 490 -6.40 28.23 -11.43
N LYS A 491 -5.92 27.56 -12.50
CA LYS A 491 -4.49 27.40 -12.79
C LYS A 491 -3.79 28.74 -13.01
N ALA A 492 -4.40 29.64 -13.77
CA ALA A 492 -3.83 30.97 -14.03
C ALA A 492 -3.68 31.76 -12.72
N THR A 493 -4.70 31.71 -11.84
CA THR A 493 -4.66 32.40 -10.54
C THR A 493 -3.59 31.79 -9.63
N GLU A 494 -3.46 30.48 -9.61
CA GLU A 494 -2.42 29.79 -8.84
C GLU A 494 -1.01 30.18 -9.28
N ILE A 495 -0.75 30.19 -10.59
CA ILE A 495 0.55 30.61 -11.15
C ILE A 495 0.83 32.07 -10.82
N ALA A 496 -0.12 32.98 -11.05
CA ALA A 496 0.05 34.40 -10.76
C ALA A 496 0.30 34.63 -9.25
N ARG A 497 -0.40 33.92 -8.38
CA ARG A 497 -0.18 33.97 -6.92
C ARG A 497 1.22 33.50 -6.53
N LYS A 498 1.72 32.40 -7.13
CA LYS A 498 3.11 31.94 -6.92
C LYS A 498 4.13 32.95 -7.42
N MET A 499 3.88 33.62 -8.56
CA MET A 499 4.74 34.69 -9.08
C MET A 499 4.85 35.84 -8.09
N VAL A 500 3.74 36.24 -7.45
CA VAL A 500 3.71 37.34 -6.48
C VAL A 500 4.28 36.92 -5.13
N CYS A 501 3.80 35.78 -4.58
CA CYS A 501 4.05 35.43 -3.19
C CYS A 501 5.32 34.62 -2.98
N GLN A 502 5.71 33.75 -3.93
CA GLN A 502 6.84 32.83 -3.72
C GLN A 502 8.09 33.25 -4.50
N TRP A 503 7.93 33.73 -5.74
CA TRP A 503 9.06 33.97 -6.64
C TRP A 503 9.48 35.44 -6.77
N GLY A 504 8.78 36.35 -6.08
CA GLY A 504 9.12 37.78 -6.08
C GLY A 504 9.13 38.41 -7.47
N MET A 505 8.24 37.94 -8.38
CA MET A 505 8.18 38.40 -9.80
C MET A 505 7.16 39.52 -10.03
N SER A 506 6.75 40.20 -8.98
CA SER A 506 5.74 41.29 -9.02
C SER A 506 6.33 42.67 -8.74
N GLY A 507 5.49 43.69 -8.79
CA GLY A 507 5.85 45.08 -8.43
C GLY A 507 6.12 45.28 -6.93
N LEU A 508 5.79 44.28 -6.07
CA LEU A 508 6.06 44.35 -4.64
C LEU A 508 7.53 44.09 -4.28
N GLY A 509 8.37 43.80 -5.29
CA GLY A 509 9.79 43.57 -5.10
C GLY A 509 10.17 42.11 -4.79
N PRO A 510 11.48 41.84 -4.53
CA PRO A 510 12.00 40.51 -4.32
C PRO A 510 11.75 40.04 -2.87
N VAL A 511 10.47 39.96 -2.45
CA VAL A 511 10.01 39.55 -1.14
C VAL A 511 9.16 38.32 -1.31
N SER A 512 9.35 37.29 -0.44
CA SER A 512 8.49 36.12 -0.35
C SER A 512 7.43 36.34 0.72
N PHE A 513 6.17 36.31 0.29
CA PHE A 513 5.00 36.33 1.15
C PHE A 513 4.41 34.92 1.32
N GLY A 514 5.20 33.88 1.00
CA GLY A 514 4.76 32.50 1.04
C GLY A 514 4.34 32.11 2.45
N GLU A 515 3.19 31.48 2.57
CA GLU A 515 2.90 30.64 3.70
C GLU A 515 4.02 29.60 3.77
N ARG A 516 4.69 29.51 4.91
CA ARG A 516 5.47 28.30 5.17
C ARG A 516 4.47 27.17 5.19
N ASP A 517 4.57 26.25 4.24
CA ASP A 517 3.90 24.95 4.25
C ASP A 517 4.35 24.07 5.45
N ASP A 518 4.87 24.73 6.49
CA ASP A 518 5.22 24.12 7.74
C ASP A 518 3.93 23.76 8.47
N LEU A 519 3.53 22.50 8.27
CA LEU A 519 2.58 21.79 9.13
C LEU A 519 1.10 22.16 8.96
N ILE A 520 0.46 21.52 8.00
CA ILE A 520 -0.98 21.24 8.09
C ILE A 520 -1.19 20.34 9.32
N PHE A 521 -1.22 20.95 10.49
CA PHE A 521 -1.69 20.33 11.71
C PHE A 521 -3.23 20.33 11.67
N LEU A 522 -3.83 19.17 11.42
CA LEU A 522 -5.25 18.91 11.64
C LEU A 522 -5.60 19.32 13.09
N GLY A 523 -6.08 20.51 13.28
CA GLY A 523 -6.46 21.06 14.59
C GLY A 523 -6.11 22.53 14.78
N ARG A 524 -5.32 23.15 13.89
CA ARG A 524 -4.99 24.58 13.91
C ARG A 524 -5.57 25.37 12.74
N ASP A 525 -6.44 24.76 11.94
CA ASP A 525 -7.14 25.41 10.82
C ASP A 525 -8.10 26.55 11.23
N LEU A 526 -8.20 26.86 12.52
CA LEU A 526 -9.05 27.95 13.02
C LEU A 526 -8.30 29.27 13.22
N ALA A 527 -7.00 29.31 12.96
CA ALA A 527 -6.25 30.57 12.95
C ALA A 527 -5.15 30.47 11.87
N MET A 528 -5.51 30.68 10.61
CA MET A 528 -4.55 31.08 9.56
C MET A 528 -3.93 32.40 10.01
N ASN A 529 -2.83 32.34 10.74
CA ASN A 529 -2.02 33.53 10.99
C ASN A 529 -1.36 33.90 9.68
N LYS A 530 -2.01 34.81 8.94
CA LYS A 530 -1.36 35.48 7.82
C LYS A 530 -0.07 36.12 8.35
N ASN A 531 1.08 35.76 7.78
CA ASN A 531 2.37 36.32 8.16
C ASN A 531 2.57 37.76 7.68
N PHE A 532 1.53 38.41 7.17
CA PHE A 532 1.53 39.74 6.61
C PHE A 532 0.22 40.49 6.93
N SER A 533 0.29 41.83 6.87
CA SER A 533 -0.84 42.71 7.20
C SER A 533 -1.98 42.62 6.17
N GLU A 534 -3.20 43.01 6.53
CA GLU A 534 -4.33 43.11 5.61
C GLU A 534 -4.02 44.01 4.41
N ARG A 535 -3.32 45.12 4.62
CA ARG A 535 -2.85 45.98 3.54
C ARG A 535 -1.93 45.26 2.55
N THR A 536 -1.06 44.38 3.04
CA THR A 536 -0.20 43.54 2.18
C THR A 536 -1.05 42.54 1.40
N SER A 537 -2.10 41.95 2.02
CA SER A 537 -3.04 41.09 1.31
C SER A 537 -3.70 41.79 0.14
N GLU A 538 -4.20 43.04 0.34
CA GLU A 538 -4.80 43.87 -0.72
C GLU A 538 -3.82 44.10 -1.86
N LEU A 539 -2.56 44.47 -1.56
CA LEU A 539 -1.53 44.65 -2.56
C LEU A 539 -1.19 43.37 -3.32
N ILE A 540 -1.19 42.23 -2.67
CA ILE A 540 -0.99 40.93 -3.33
C ILE A 540 -2.13 40.67 -4.31
N ASP A 541 -3.38 40.86 -3.89
CA ASP A 541 -4.56 40.62 -4.73
C ASP A 541 -4.59 41.63 -5.93
N GLU A 542 -4.18 42.88 -5.74
CA GLU A 542 -4.02 43.86 -6.81
C GLU A 542 -2.96 43.43 -7.83
N GLU A 543 -1.77 43.01 -7.39
CA GLU A 543 -0.70 42.53 -8.29
C GLU A 543 -1.07 41.26 -9.03
N VAL A 544 -1.72 40.27 -8.36
CA VAL A 544 -2.26 39.07 -9.01
C VAL A 544 -3.24 39.48 -10.11
N LYS A 545 -4.22 40.33 -9.80
CA LYS A 545 -5.20 40.81 -10.77
C LYS A 545 -4.52 41.56 -11.95
N LYS A 546 -3.52 42.37 -11.67
CA LYS A 546 -2.77 43.11 -12.69
C LYS A 546 -2.01 42.20 -13.65
N ILE A 547 -1.36 41.13 -13.13
CA ILE A 547 -0.66 40.15 -13.97
C ILE A 547 -1.67 39.42 -14.85
N ILE A 548 -2.79 38.95 -14.29
CA ILE A 548 -3.83 38.22 -15.02
C ILE A 548 -4.44 39.10 -16.10
N THR A 549 -4.80 40.36 -15.76
CA THR A 549 -5.38 41.32 -16.72
C THR A 549 -4.42 41.63 -17.86
N LYS A 550 -3.13 41.89 -17.56
CA LYS A 550 -2.10 42.07 -18.56
C LYS A 550 -2.01 40.90 -19.55
N CYS A 551 -2.00 39.66 -19.04
CA CYS A 551 -1.91 38.47 -19.88
C CYS A 551 -3.20 38.25 -20.68
N PHE A 552 -4.37 38.56 -20.10
CA PHE A 552 -5.66 38.50 -20.77
C PHE A 552 -5.75 39.48 -21.94
N ASP A 553 -5.36 40.76 -21.73
CA ASP A 553 -5.35 41.79 -22.75
C ASP A 553 -4.37 41.45 -23.89
N ARG A 554 -3.18 40.92 -23.56
CA ARG A 554 -2.23 40.39 -24.54
C ARG A 554 -2.84 39.30 -25.41
N SER A 555 -3.54 38.32 -24.78
CA SER A 555 -4.20 37.25 -25.53
C SER A 555 -5.32 37.77 -26.40
N LYS A 556 -6.07 38.76 -25.93
CA LYS A 556 -7.13 39.43 -26.67
C LYS A 556 -6.58 40.11 -27.92
N GLU A 557 -5.53 40.89 -27.78
CA GLU A 557 -4.86 41.57 -28.89
C GLU A 557 -4.36 40.59 -29.95
N LEU A 558 -3.72 39.47 -29.52
CA LEU A 558 -3.22 38.44 -30.42
C LEU A 558 -4.34 37.76 -31.20
N LEU A 559 -5.45 37.45 -30.55
CA LEU A 559 -6.58 36.77 -31.17
C LEU A 559 -7.40 37.71 -32.08
N GLU A 560 -7.54 38.99 -31.73
CA GLU A 560 -8.19 40.01 -32.56
C GLU A 560 -7.45 40.19 -33.90
N HIS A 561 -6.12 40.27 -33.84
CA HIS A 561 -5.28 40.42 -35.05
C HIS A 561 -5.24 39.15 -35.92
N ASN A 562 -5.52 37.98 -35.37
CA ASN A 562 -5.48 36.72 -36.10
C ASN A 562 -6.85 35.99 -36.12
N ARG A 563 -7.93 36.78 -36.13
CA ARG A 563 -9.29 36.26 -36.04
C ARG A 563 -9.63 35.23 -37.11
N ASP A 564 -9.17 35.43 -38.35
CA ASP A 564 -9.42 34.53 -39.48
C ASP A 564 -8.79 33.14 -39.23
N LYS A 565 -7.56 33.11 -38.74
CA LYS A 565 -6.86 31.86 -38.38
C LYS A 565 -7.53 31.15 -37.23
N LEU A 566 -8.03 31.87 -36.21
CA LEU A 566 -8.79 31.30 -35.10
C LEU A 566 -10.04 30.58 -35.59
N VAL A 567 -10.78 31.19 -36.51
CA VAL A 567 -11.97 30.61 -37.12
C VAL A 567 -11.62 29.38 -37.97
N GLU A 568 -10.50 29.39 -38.68
CA GLU A 568 -10.03 28.29 -39.51
C GLU A 568 -9.64 27.08 -38.67
N ILE A 569 -8.87 27.28 -37.57
CA ILE A 569 -8.53 26.20 -36.61
C ILE A 569 -9.80 25.63 -35.98
N ALA A 570 -10.74 26.47 -35.52
CA ALA A 570 -11.98 26.02 -34.91
C ALA A 570 -12.86 25.19 -35.89
N LYS A 571 -12.95 25.59 -37.17
CA LYS A 571 -13.64 24.83 -38.21
C LYS A 571 -12.96 23.50 -38.48
N ALA A 572 -11.63 23.48 -38.58
CA ALA A 572 -10.88 22.23 -38.74
C ALA A 572 -11.07 21.28 -37.57
N LEU A 573 -11.16 21.81 -36.33
CA LEU A 573 -11.48 21.02 -35.13
C LEU A 573 -12.91 20.44 -35.17
N LEU A 574 -13.88 21.20 -35.65
CA LEU A 574 -15.26 20.72 -35.81
C LEU A 574 -15.40 19.59 -36.83
N GLU A 575 -14.57 19.62 -37.90
CA GLU A 575 -14.56 18.61 -38.95
C GLU A 575 -13.78 17.35 -38.55
N LYS A 576 -12.60 17.50 -37.96
CA LYS A 576 -11.67 16.40 -37.71
C LYS A 576 -11.65 15.90 -36.26
N GLU A 577 -12.18 16.70 -35.35
CA GLU A 577 -12.21 16.48 -33.87
C GLU A 577 -10.83 16.42 -33.21
N VAL A 578 -9.77 16.17 -33.97
CA VAL A 578 -8.36 16.16 -33.52
C VAL A 578 -7.49 16.85 -34.57
N LEU A 579 -6.61 17.74 -34.15
CA LEU A 579 -5.60 18.37 -35.01
C LEU A 579 -4.22 18.13 -34.42
N ASP A 580 -3.27 17.73 -35.27
CA ASP A 580 -1.88 17.57 -34.92
C ASP A 580 -1.08 18.88 -35.09
N SER A 581 0.13 18.91 -34.51
CA SER A 581 1.04 20.07 -34.60
C SER A 581 1.21 20.60 -36.03
N ASP A 582 1.46 19.68 -36.98
CA ASP A 582 1.71 20.05 -38.41
C ASP A 582 0.52 20.72 -39.07
N GLU A 583 -0.69 20.32 -38.73
CA GLU A 583 -1.93 20.90 -39.25
C GLU A 583 -2.14 22.32 -38.70
N ILE A 584 -1.87 22.49 -37.41
CA ILE A 584 -1.97 23.79 -36.74
C ILE A 584 -0.91 24.77 -37.28
N GLU A 585 0.32 24.27 -37.53
CA GLU A 585 1.38 25.07 -38.13
C GLU A 585 1.03 25.57 -39.56
N LYS A 586 0.40 24.71 -40.37
CA LYS A 586 -0.07 25.05 -41.71
C LYS A 586 -1.13 26.15 -41.69
N ILE A 587 -2.09 26.08 -40.77
CA ILE A 587 -3.17 27.06 -40.65
C ILE A 587 -2.64 28.37 -40.02
N SER A 588 -1.85 28.28 -38.96
CA SER A 588 -1.32 29.47 -38.28
C SER A 588 -0.29 30.24 -39.12
N GLY A 589 0.39 29.52 -40.04
CA GLY A 589 1.48 30.09 -40.85
C GLY A 589 2.76 30.36 -40.02
N VAL A 590 2.82 29.90 -38.79
CA VAL A 590 3.97 30.07 -37.89
C VAL A 590 4.56 28.69 -37.59
N LYS A 591 5.78 28.48 -38.08
CA LYS A 591 6.53 27.26 -37.76
C LYS A 591 7.27 27.47 -36.43
N LYS A 592 6.88 26.75 -35.38
CA LYS A 592 7.65 26.71 -34.14
C LYS A 592 8.76 25.68 -34.34
N ALA A 593 10.02 26.12 -34.18
CA ALA A 593 11.18 25.26 -34.31
C ALA A 593 11.01 24.04 -33.38
N SER A 594 10.79 22.88 -33.99
CA SER A 594 11.06 21.61 -33.31
C SER A 594 12.59 21.54 -33.24
N ARG A 595 13.17 21.63 -32.04
CA ARG A 595 14.62 21.58 -31.80
C ARG A 595 15.25 20.21 -32.15
N ALA A 596 14.58 19.44 -32.99
CA ALA A 596 15.12 18.21 -33.58
C ALA A 596 16.13 18.51 -34.72
N GLU A 597 16.22 19.74 -35.20
CA GLU A 597 17.12 20.13 -36.30
C GLU A 597 18.37 20.90 -35.84
N GLU A 598 18.50 21.26 -34.55
CA GLU A 598 19.74 21.83 -34.00
C GLU A 598 20.43 20.81 -33.08
N GLU A 599 20.99 19.72 -33.62
CA GLU A 599 22.24 19.22 -33.08
C GLU A 599 23.31 20.27 -33.47
N PRO A 600 23.91 21.00 -32.53
CA PRO A 600 25.09 21.75 -32.86
C PRO A 600 26.16 20.73 -33.24
N GLU A 601 26.57 20.73 -34.53
CA GLU A 601 27.88 20.23 -34.87
C GLU A 601 28.86 20.79 -33.83
N SER A 602 29.33 19.92 -32.97
CA SER A 602 30.35 20.21 -31.99
C SER A 602 31.57 20.70 -32.79
N LYS A 603 31.66 22.00 -33.03
CA LYS A 603 32.93 22.65 -33.32
C LYS A 603 33.81 22.28 -32.12
N LYS A 604 34.70 21.32 -32.35
CA LYS A 604 35.89 21.09 -31.54
C LYS A 604 36.63 22.42 -31.45
N SER A 605 36.25 23.26 -30.51
CA SER A 605 37.11 24.38 -30.10
C SER A 605 38.18 23.77 -29.21
N THR A 606 39.30 23.46 -29.86
CA THR A 606 40.60 23.31 -29.19
C THR A 606 40.82 24.54 -28.31
N PRO A 607 41.05 24.39 -27.00
CA PRO A 607 41.38 25.55 -26.16
C PRO A 607 42.65 26.21 -26.72
N PRO A 608 42.74 27.54 -26.80
CA PRO A 608 43.94 28.21 -27.24
C PRO A 608 45.09 27.86 -26.27
N ALA A 609 46.17 27.33 -26.82
CA ALA A 609 47.42 27.11 -26.09
C ALA A 609 47.91 28.41 -25.49
N VAL A 610 48.03 28.47 -24.18
CA VAL A 610 48.71 29.56 -23.46
C VAL A 610 50.20 29.46 -23.78
N PRO A 611 50.90 30.51 -24.27
CA PRO A 611 52.32 30.44 -24.47
C PRO A 611 53.06 30.39 -23.13
N VAL A 612 53.77 29.34 -22.87
CA VAL A 612 54.73 29.28 -21.75
C VAL A 612 56.02 29.99 -22.25
N GLU A 613 56.21 31.23 -21.86
CA GLU A 613 57.49 31.89 -21.92
C GLU A 613 58.46 31.23 -20.92
N GLY A 614 59.43 30.55 -21.42
CA GLY A 614 60.55 30.04 -20.63
C GLY A 614 61.48 31.18 -20.23
N LYS A 615 61.67 31.39 -18.94
CA LYS A 615 62.88 32.00 -18.34
C LYS A 615 63.61 30.96 -17.52
N LYS A 616 64.79 30.63 -18.02
CA LYS A 616 65.87 30.01 -17.25
C LYS A 616 66.38 31.05 -16.28
N GLU A 617 66.43 30.74 -14.98
CA GLU A 617 67.36 31.38 -14.05
C GLU A 617 67.89 30.38 -13.06
N GLU A 618 69.15 30.59 -12.77
CA GLU A 618 70.19 29.74 -12.22
C GLU A 618 69.96 29.33 -10.72
N ALA A 619 70.66 28.29 -10.40
CA ALA A 619 70.84 27.75 -9.05
C ALA A 619 71.50 28.77 -8.09
N GLY A 620 70.94 28.93 -6.88
CA GLY A 620 71.52 29.60 -5.73
C GLY A 620 71.21 28.85 -4.45
N GLU A 621 72.25 28.36 -3.82
CA GLU A 621 72.27 27.62 -2.57
C GLU A 621 71.78 28.43 -1.36
N THR A 622 71.00 27.76 -0.47
CA THR A 622 70.99 27.77 0.99
C THR A 622 70.85 29.08 1.83
N PRO A 623 70.35 29.09 3.08
CA PRO A 623 70.35 28.05 4.08
C PRO A 623 69.05 27.91 4.94
N ALA A 624 69.05 26.80 5.69
CA ALA A 624 68.07 26.39 6.66
C ALA A 624 67.70 27.42 7.78
N ALA A 625 66.39 27.53 8.07
CA ALA A 625 65.90 28.23 9.27
C ALA A 625 65.13 27.24 10.17
N LYS A 626 65.45 27.27 11.46
CA LYS A 626 64.94 26.49 12.57
C LYS A 626 63.43 26.65 12.81
N PRO A 627 62.76 25.67 13.40
CA PRO A 627 61.37 25.77 13.79
C PRO A 627 61.17 26.62 15.04
N PRO A 628 60.05 27.39 15.16
CA PRO A 628 59.75 28.13 16.38
C PRO A 628 59.06 27.22 17.42
N GLY A 629 59.44 27.50 18.70
CA GLY A 629 59.05 26.78 19.88
C GLY A 629 57.58 26.92 20.27
N LYS A 630 57.14 26.02 21.14
CA LYS A 630 55.84 25.99 21.83
C LYS A 630 55.66 27.20 22.73
N PRO A 631 54.48 27.78 22.86
CA PRO A 631 54.17 28.67 23.97
C PRO A 631 53.62 27.88 25.16
N ASP A 632 54.07 28.34 26.34
CA ASP A 632 53.79 27.83 27.68
C ASP A 632 52.32 27.99 28.09
N LEU A 633 51.86 27.02 28.87
CA LEU A 633 50.66 27.06 29.71
C LEU A 633 50.78 28.11 30.80
N VAL A 634 49.86 29.06 30.86
CA VAL A 634 49.60 29.84 32.09
C VAL A 634 48.25 29.39 32.66
N LYS A 635 48.32 28.92 33.91
CA LYS A 635 47.21 28.68 34.82
C LYS A 635 46.58 30.00 35.27
N ALA A 636 45.26 30.09 35.17
CA ALA A 636 44.38 30.71 36.15
C ALA A 636 42.94 30.24 35.89
#